data_ba173074c9672921f4ebaa86a3e98391
#
_entry.id   ba173074c9672921f4ebaa86a3e98391
#
_cell.length_a   1.000
_cell.length_b   1.000
_cell.length_c   1.000
_cell.angle_alpha   90.00
_cell.angle_beta   90.00
_cell.angle_gamma   90.00
#
_symmetry.space_group_name_H-M   'P 1'
#
loop_
_entity.id
_entity.type
_entity.pdbx_description
1 polymer ?
#
loop_
_entity_poly.entity_id
_entity_poly.type
_entity_poly.pdbx_seq_one_letter_code
_entity_poly.pdbx_strand_id
1 'polypeptide(L)'
;MSRPIRTLLFSTLYPSSARPVHGVFVETRLRELLRTGEVETKVLAPVPWFPSTDARWGEWAKMAATPARETRNGIDVLHPRYPVVPKVGMTVAPLLLAAAAIGPLRRLQAEGFDFDLIDAHYFYPDGVAAAVLARLLRKPLAITARGTDLNLIPRHALPRRMIRWAARRADASIGVCQALVDVLRGWHIDPSHLHVMRNGVDLNRFRPLSREQARRELGLDGAPLLLSVGHLIERKGHHLVIDALQLLCARFPQARLMIVGAGEERERLAQHACRREVASRVTFAGAIANDQLACWYSAADVLVLGSSREGWANVLLESMACGTPVVATNIWGTPEVVAPHVGRLVVERSGNAIADAVQQLLASPPSRVAVRDYAEGFGWEETSKSQLSLFGQLVSAERGRDDA
;
A
#
# COMPACT_ATOMS: atom_id res chain seq x y z
N MET A 1 20.18 -14.73 -25.03
CA MET A 1 19.45 -13.98 -24.00
C MET A 1 19.86 -14.54 -22.65
N SER A 2 20.26 -13.70 -21.69
CA SER A 2 20.53 -14.14 -20.31
C SER A 2 19.23 -14.70 -19.70
N ARG A 3 19.34 -15.70 -18.81
CA ARG A 3 18.16 -16.23 -18.12
C ARG A 3 17.50 -15.12 -17.29
N PRO A 4 16.17 -15.16 -17.10
CA PRO A 4 15.48 -14.24 -16.20
C PRO A 4 16.06 -14.30 -14.78
N ILE A 5 16.04 -13.18 -14.07
CA ILE A 5 16.41 -13.13 -12.66
C ILE A 5 15.32 -13.86 -11.86
N ARG A 6 15.71 -14.88 -11.09
CA ARG A 6 14.79 -15.62 -10.23
C ARG A 6 14.70 -14.97 -8.86
N THR A 7 13.51 -14.51 -8.48
CA THR A 7 13.30 -13.87 -7.18
C THR A 7 12.39 -14.71 -6.28
N LEU A 8 12.66 -14.67 -4.98
CA LEU A 8 11.73 -15.11 -3.96
C LEU A 8 11.08 -13.87 -3.35
N LEU A 9 9.81 -13.60 -3.68
CA LEU A 9 9.07 -12.57 -2.95
C LEU A 9 8.66 -13.11 -1.59
N PHE A 10 9.04 -12.41 -0.52
CA PHE A 10 8.71 -12.78 0.86
C PHE A 10 7.89 -11.69 1.53
N SER A 11 6.62 -11.98 1.86
CA SER A 11 5.76 -11.01 2.56
C SER A 11 4.53 -11.65 3.19
N THR A 12 4.21 -11.28 4.43
CA THR A 12 2.90 -11.53 5.03
C THR A 12 1.80 -10.65 4.45
N LEU A 13 2.18 -9.55 3.79
CA LEU A 13 1.28 -8.62 3.08
C LEU A 13 1.11 -9.06 1.62
N TYR A 14 0.58 -10.25 1.39
CA TYR A 14 0.23 -10.74 0.07
C TYR A 14 -1.20 -11.27 0.06
N PRO A 15 -1.99 -11.04 -1.01
CA PRO A 15 -3.36 -11.53 -1.06
C PRO A 15 -3.42 -13.05 -1.22
N SER A 16 -4.53 -13.63 -0.76
CA SER A 16 -4.87 -15.04 -0.97
C SER A 16 -6.33 -15.18 -1.40
N SER A 17 -6.73 -16.39 -1.83
CA SER A 17 -8.13 -16.67 -2.15
C SER A 17 -9.07 -16.39 -0.97
N ALA A 18 -8.63 -16.64 0.26
CA ALA A 18 -9.39 -16.35 1.48
C ALA A 18 -9.36 -14.85 1.90
N ARG A 19 -8.34 -14.10 1.44
CA ARG A 19 -8.12 -12.68 1.78
C ARG A 19 -7.72 -11.88 0.53
N PRO A 20 -8.61 -11.74 -0.46
CA PRO A 20 -8.27 -11.24 -1.80
C PRO A 20 -7.82 -9.79 -1.86
N VAL A 21 -8.18 -8.98 -0.86
CA VAL A 21 -7.83 -7.53 -0.79
C VAL A 21 -6.62 -7.24 0.10
N HIS A 22 -6.08 -8.27 0.81
CA HIS A 22 -4.97 -8.09 1.73
C HIS A 22 -3.65 -7.93 0.99
N GLY A 23 -2.99 -6.77 1.11
CA GLY A 23 -1.68 -6.54 0.51
C GLY A 23 -1.66 -6.47 -1.03
N VAL A 24 -2.79 -6.14 -1.68
CA VAL A 24 -2.92 -6.01 -3.15
C VAL A 24 -1.83 -5.14 -3.76
N PHE A 25 -1.34 -4.13 -3.05
CA PHE A 25 -0.28 -3.24 -3.52
C PHE A 25 1.07 -3.96 -3.70
N VAL A 26 1.34 -5.05 -2.96
CA VAL A 26 2.53 -5.90 -3.15
C VAL A 26 2.35 -6.73 -4.42
N GLU A 27 1.19 -7.38 -4.58
CA GLU A 27 0.86 -8.15 -5.78
C GLU A 27 0.89 -7.26 -7.04
N THR A 28 0.33 -6.06 -6.97
CA THR A 28 0.34 -5.11 -8.09
C THR A 28 1.77 -4.78 -8.52
N ARG A 29 2.64 -4.38 -7.58
CA ARG A 29 4.04 -4.08 -7.87
C ARG A 29 4.77 -5.28 -8.48
N LEU A 30 4.56 -6.49 -7.95
CA LEU A 30 5.15 -7.70 -8.49
C LEU A 30 4.68 -7.97 -9.94
N ARG A 31 3.38 -7.84 -10.20
CA ARG A 31 2.83 -8.05 -11.54
C ARG A 31 3.41 -7.06 -12.56
N GLU A 32 3.59 -5.81 -12.17
CA GLU A 32 4.22 -4.81 -13.04
C GLU A 32 5.69 -5.14 -13.30
N LEU A 33 6.42 -5.63 -12.30
CA LEU A 33 7.79 -6.11 -12.49
C LEU A 33 7.84 -7.33 -13.44
N LEU A 34 6.92 -8.29 -13.28
CA LEU A 34 6.85 -9.48 -14.14
C LEU A 34 6.50 -9.16 -15.61
N ARG A 35 5.80 -8.04 -15.87
CA ARG A 35 5.51 -7.58 -17.24
C ARG A 35 6.76 -7.24 -18.05
N THR A 36 7.90 -7.01 -17.41
CA THR A 36 9.18 -6.81 -18.10
C THR A 36 9.66 -8.07 -18.84
N GLY A 37 9.19 -9.26 -18.43
CA GLY A 37 9.62 -10.53 -18.96
C GLY A 37 11.03 -10.98 -18.51
N GLU A 38 11.70 -10.16 -17.68
CA GLU A 38 13.09 -10.40 -17.26
C GLU A 38 13.20 -10.98 -15.84
N VAL A 39 12.06 -11.22 -15.17
CA VAL A 39 12.00 -11.77 -13.81
C VAL A 39 11.07 -12.98 -13.77
N GLU A 40 11.54 -14.04 -13.13
CA GLU A 40 10.75 -15.21 -12.71
C GLU A 40 10.63 -15.20 -11.20
N THR A 41 9.43 -15.40 -10.65
CA THR A 41 9.23 -15.31 -9.19
C THR A 41 8.37 -16.43 -8.64
N LYS A 42 8.66 -16.78 -7.39
CA LYS A 42 7.72 -17.48 -6.51
C LYS A 42 7.48 -16.63 -5.27
N VAL A 43 6.27 -16.74 -4.73
CA VAL A 43 5.86 -15.97 -3.56
C VAL A 43 5.80 -16.86 -2.34
N LEU A 44 6.44 -16.44 -1.27
CA LEU A 44 6.29 -17.04 0.05
C LEU A 44 5.57 -16.03 0.95
N ALA A 45 4.30 -16.29 1.20
CA ALA A 45 3.41 -15.42 1.97
C ALA A 45 2.95 -16.13 3.26
N PRO A 46 3.77 -16.12 4.34
CA PRO A 46 3.46 -16.82 5.57
C PRO A 46 2.15 -16.32 6.20
N VAL A 47 1.37 -17.24 6.76
CA VAL A 47 0.08 -16.95 7.37
C VAL A 47 0.06 -17.48 8.81
N PRO A 48 -0.49 -16.74 9.78
CA PRO A 48 -0.69 -17.26 11.13
C PRO A 48 -1.44 -18.59 11.13
N TRP A 49 -0.95 -19.54 11.91
CA TRP A 49 -1.69 -20.77 12.15
C TRP A 49 -2.86 -20.52 13.09
N PHE A 50 -4.03 -21.03 12.73
CA PHE A 50 -5.22 -21.00 13.57
C PHE A 50 -6.03 -22.30 13.37
N PRO A 51 -6.63 -22.88 14.45
CA PRO A 51 -7.21 -24.23 14.40
C PRO A 51 -8.61 -24.31 13.79
N SER A 52 -9.29 -23.19 13.52
CA SER A 52 -10.71 -23.17 13.10
C SER A 52 -10.96 -22.24 11.94
N THR A 53 -11.78 -22.71 10.98
CA THR A 53 -12.31 -21.91 9.85
C THR A 53 -13.71 -21.36 10.12
N ASP A 54 -14.26 -21.55 11.32
CA ASP A 54 -15.58 -21.07 11.72
C ASP A 54 -15.63 -19.54 11.66
N ALA A 55 -16.64 -18.99 10.95
CA ALA A 55 -16.78 -17.56 10.65
C ALA A 55 -16.86 -16.68 11.92
N ARG A 56 -17.25 -17.22 13.07
CA ARG A 56 -17.25 -16.49 14.36
C ARG A 56 -15.88 -15.95 14.76
N TRP A 57 -14.80 -16.52 14.22
CA TRP A 57 -13.43 -16.09 14.47
C TRP A 57 -12.95 -14.98 13.51
N GLY A 58 -13.83 -14.47 12.65
CA GLY A 58 -13.53 -13.32 11.78
C GLY A 58 -12.26 -13.50 10.94
N GLU A 59 -11.30 -12.60 11.08
CA GLU A 59 -10.04 -12.65 10.32
C GLU A 59 -9.19 -13.90 10.60
N TRP A 60 -9.25 -14.46 11.80
CA TRP A 60 -8.55 -15.71 12.13
C TRP A 60 -9.08 -16.90 11.34
N ALA A 61 -10.40 -16.97 11.15
CA ALA A 61 -11.03 -17.98 10.30
C ALA A 61 -10.56 -17.89 8.85
N LYS A 62 -10.45 -16.66 8.30
CA LYS A 62 -9.92 -16.43 6.95
C LYS A 62 -8.44 -16.85 6.84
N MET A 63 -7.63 -16.55 7.87
CA MET A 63 -6.24 -17.03 7.92
C MET A 63 -6.19 -18.57 7.92
N ALA A 64 -7.02 -19.23 8.72
CA ALA A 64 -7.12 -20.70 8.75
C ALA A 64 -7.56 -21.29 7.40
N ALA A 65 -8.48 -20.63 6.70
CA ALA A 65 -9.02 -21.05 5.40
C ALA A 65 -8.05 -20.79 4.22
N THR A 66 -6.96 -20.01 4.41
CA THR A 66 -5.98 -19.78 3.34
C THR A 66 -5.35 -21.12 2.92
N PRO A 67 -5.27 -21.47 1.62
CA PRO A 67 -4.65 -22.72 1.18
C PRO A 67 -3.13 -22.72 1.46
N ALA A 68 -2.51 -23.89 1.55
CA ALA A 68 -1.06 -24.00 1.76
C ALA A 68 -0.25 -23.56 0.52
N ARG A 69 -0.82 -23.76 -0.67
CA ARG A 69 -0.28 -23.34 -1.98
C ARG A 69 -1.44 -23.02 -2.91
N GLU A 70 -1.31 -21.98 -3.69
CA GLU A 70 -2.28 -21.60 -4.73
C GLU A 70 -1.58 -20.91 -5.90
N THR A 71 -2.23 -20.89 -7.06
CA THR A 71 -1.80 -20.07 -8.19
C THR A 71 -2.69 -18.85 -8.28
N ARG A 72 -2.10 -17.66 -8.21
CA ARG A 72 -2.82 -16.40 -8.27
C ARG A 72 -2.26 -15.50 -9.37
N ASN A 73 -3.10 -15.14 -10.34
CA ASN A 73 -2.67 -14.38 -11.53
C ASN A 73 -1.45 -14.99 -12.24
N GLY A 74 -1.37 -16.33 -12.33
CA GLY A 74 -0.24 -17.06 -12.91
C GLY A 74 1.00 -17.16 -12.00
N ILE A 75 0.95 -16.62 -10.79
CA ILE A 75 2.05 -16.63 -9.83
C ILE A 75 1.82 -17.77 -8.81
N ASP A 76 2.85 -18.58 -8.58
CA ASP A 76 2.84 -19.65 -7.57
C ASP A 76 3.09 -19.04 -6.18
N VAL A 77 2.11 -19.21 -5.28
CA VAL A 77 2.11 -18.62 -3.93
C VAL A 77 2.06 -19.74 -2.88
N LEU A 78 3.02 -19.76 -1.97
CA LEU A 78 3.08 -20.67 -0.85
C LEU A 78 2.74 -19.92 0.44
N HIS A 79 1.88 -20.52 1.28
CA HIS A 79 1.44 -19.96 2.55
C HIS A 79 1.89 -20.84 3.73
N PRO A 80 3.19 -20.84 4.12
CA PRO A 80 3.64 -21.57 5.27
C PRO A 80 2.96 -21.06 6.55
N ARG A 81 2.61 -21.99 7.44
CA ARG A 81 1.94 -21.68 8.70
C ARG A 81 2.98 -21.41 9.79
N TYR A 82 2.81 -20.31 10.51
CA TYR A 82 3.63 -20.01 11.68
C TYR A 82 2.76 -19.82 12.93
N PRO A 83 3.23 -20.23 14.11
CA PRO A 83 2.49 -20.03 15.35
C PRO A 83 2.51 -18.56 15.77
N VAL A 84 1.39 -18.07 16.32
CA VAL A 84 1.31 -16.75 16.94
C VAL A 84 1.30 -16.94 18.45
N VAL A 85 2.27 -16.34 19.14
CA VAL A 85 2.37 -16.39 20.58
C VAL A 85 1.72 -15.14 21.19
N PRO A 86 0.62 -15.28 21.95
CA PRO A 86 -0.03 -14.15 22.61
C PRO A 86 0.96 -13.38 23.49
N LYS A 87 0.76 -12.05 23.60
CA LYS A 87 1.53 -11.10 24.44
C LYS A 87 3.00 -10.85 24.03
N VAL A 88 3.70 -11.87 23.50
CA VAL A 88 5.10 -11.74 23.04
C VAL A 88 5.26 -11.90 21.52
N GLY A 89 4.15 -12.06 20.81
CA GLY A 89 4.14 -12.33 19.36
C GLY A 89 4.93 -11.30 18.54
N MET A 90 4.80 -10.01 18.86
CA MET A 90 5.57 -8.96 18.20
C MET A 90 7.10 -9.13 18.35
N THR A 91 7.57 -9.80 19.38
CA THR A 91 9.00 -10.00 19.64
C THR A 91 9.58 -11.19 18.89
N VAL A 92 8.84 -12.28 18.83
CA VAL A 92 9.32 -13.57 18.30
C VAL A 92 8.86 -13.86 16.88
N ALA A 93 7.87 -13.11 16.37
CA ALA A 93 7.30 -13.32 15.05
C ALA A 93 8.34 -13.44 13.91
N PRO A 94 9.38 -12.60 13.82
CA PRO A 94 10.36 -12.73 12.74
C PRO A 94 11.07 -14.09 12.72
N LEU A 95 11.41 -14.62 13.89
CA LEU A 95 12.08 -15.92 13.99
C LEU A 95 11.14 -17.07 13.66
N LEU A 96 9.87 -16.98 14.08
CA LEU A 96 8.84 -17.98 13.77
C LEU A 96 8.51 -17.98 12.27
N LEU A 97 8.48 -16.81 11.64
CA LEU A 97 8.33 -16.67 10.18
C LEU A 97 9.51 -17.31 9.44
N ALA A 98 10.74 -16.99 9.85
CA ALA A 98 11.93 -17.57 9.24
C ALA A 98 11.94 -19.10 9.38
N ALA A 99 11.65 -19.63 10.57
CA ALA A 99 11.58 -21.06 10.80
C ALA A 99 10.51 -21.76 9.94
N ALA A 100 9.31 -21.17 9.83
CA ALA A 100 8.23 -21.70 9.01
C ALA A 100 8.56 -21.69 7.50
N ALA A 101 9.43 -20.79 7.06
CA ALA A 101 9.84 -20.66 5.67
C ALA A 101 10.87 -21.72 5.23
N ILE A 102 11.72 -22.24 6.12
CA ILE A 102 12.85 -23.11 5.75
C ILE A 102 12.40 -24.36 4.98
N GLY A 103 11.38 -25.05 5.46
CA GLY A 103 10.86 -26.27 4.81
C GLY A 103 10.35 -26.00 3.38
N PRO A 104 9.43 -25.05 3.17
CA PRO A 104 8.99 -24.64 1.85
C PRO A 104 10.13 -24.20 0.92
N LEU A 105 11.12 -23.44 1.40
CA LEU A 105 12.26 -23.00 0.60
C LEU A 105 13.12 -24.17 0.10
N ARG A 106 13.41 -25.13 0.98
CA ARG A 106 14.12 -26.36 0.59
C ARG A 106 13.37 -27.17 -0.46
N ARG A 107 12.02 -27.20 -0.37
CA ARG A 107 11.19 -27.87 -1.39
C ARG A 107 11.27 -27.15 -2.73
N LEU A 108 11.16 -25.81 -2.74
CA LEU A 108 11.30 -25.03 -3.98
C LEU A 108 12.66 -25.26 -4.66
N GLN A 109 13.74 -25.30 -3.88
CA GLN A 109 15.07 -25.63 -4.41
C GLN A 109 15.14 -27.05 -4.97
N ALA A 110 14.56 -28.03 -4.26
CA ALA A 110 14.47 -29.42 -4.73
C ALA A 110 13.58 -29.57 -5.99
N GLU A 111 12.56 -28.71 -6.14
CA GLU A 111 11.74 -28.60 -7.36
C GLU A 111 12.48 -27.86 -8.53
N GLY A 112 13.74 -27.49 -8.35
CA GLY A 112 14.57 -26.82 -9.36
C GLY A 112 14.43 -25.30 -9.41
N PHE A 113 13.72 -24.68 -8.46
CA PHE A 113 13.64 -23.24 -8.34
C PHE A 113 14.70 -22.72 -7.35
N ASP A 114 15.95 -22.63 -7.83
CA ASP A 114 16.99 -21.90 -7.10
C ASP A 114 16.92 -20.42 -7.46
N PHE A 115 16.49 -19.60 -6.50
CA PHE A 115 16.32 -18.16 -6.69
C PHE A 115 17.63 -17.40 -6.46
N ASP A 116 17.80 -16.30 -7.20
CA ASP A 116 19.01 -15.47 -7.19
C ASP A 116 19.02 -14.47 -6.02
N LEU A 117 17.84 -13.97 -5.59
CA LEU A 117 17.69 -13.01 -4.50
C LEU A 117 16.35 -13.12 -3.76
N ILE A 118 16.29 -12.58 -2.55
CA ILE A 118 15.07 -12.44 -1.76
C ILE A 118 14.57 -10.99 -1.88
N ASP A 119 13.34 -10.81 -2.39
CA ASP A 119 12.60 -9.52 -2.42
C ASP A 119 11.60 -9.49 -1.28
N ALA A 120 11.98 -8.91 -0.14
CA ALA A 120 11.12 -8.83 1.03
C ALA A 120 10.30 -7.54 1.04
N HIS A 121 9.02 -7.64 1.38
CA HIS A 121 8.15 -6.48 1.53
C HIS A 121 7.67 -6.34 2.96
N TYR A 122 7.88 -5.15 3.53
CA TYR A 122 7.61 -4.80 4.92
C TYR A 122 8.75 -5.15 5.87
N PHE A 123 9.40 -4.16 6.48
CA PHE A 123 10.59 -4.38 7.31
C PHE A 123 10.31 -5.26 8.53
N TYR A 124 9.12 -5.18 9.11
CA TYR A 124 8.81 -5.93 10.32
C TYR A 124 7.39 -6.51 10.30
N PRO A 125 7.23 -7.81 10.49
CA PRO A 125 8.26 -8.81 10.85
C PRO A 125 9.04 -9.40 9.67
N ASP A 126 8.55 -9.20 8.44
CA ASP A 126 8.96 -9.90 7.21
C ASP A 126 10.43 -9.66 6.86
N GLY A 127 10.88 -8.42 6.78
CA GLY A 127 12.26 -8.06 6.42
C GLY A 127 13.28 -8.58 7.44
N VAL A 128 12.91 -8.62 8.73
CA VAL A 128 13.76 -9.24 9.76
C VAL A 128 13.87 -10.75 9.54
N ALA A 129 12.75 -11.42 9.24
CA ALA A 129 12.75 -12.85 8.92
C ALA A 129 13.55 -13.13 7.65
N ALA A 130 13.35 -12.33 6.60
CA ALA A 130 14.07 -12.42 5.33
C ALA A 130 15.59 -12.22 5.52
N ALA A 131 16.02 -11.31 6.40
CA ALA A 131 17.44 -11.11 6.70
C ALA A 131 18.09 -12.32 7.39
N VAL A 132 17.33 -13.06 8.22
CA VAL A 132 17.77 -14.34 8.77
C VAL A 132 17.91 -15.39 7.67
N LEU A 133 16.90 -15.51 6.78
CA LEU A 133 16.88 -16.46 5.67
C LEU A 133 17.99 -16.17 4.65
N ALA A 134 18.16 -14.91 4.25
CA ALA A 134 19.20 -14.47 3.31
C ALA A 134 20.61 -14.88 3.79
N ARG A 135 20.87 -14.69 5.10
CA ARG A 135 22.14 -15.12 5.69
C ARG A 135 22.32 -16.65 5.67
N LEU A 136 21.26 -17.41 5.99
CA LEU A 136 21.30 -18.87 6.02
C LEU A 136 21.50 -19.47 4.61
N LEU A 137 20.89 -18.84 3.61
CA LEU A 137 20.87 -19.32 2.23
C LEU A 137 21.97 -18.68 1.36
N ARG A 138 22.73 -17.73 1.91
CA ARG A 138 23.74 -16.93 1.19
C ARG A 138 23.17 -16.31 -0.08
N LYS A 139 22.03 -15.61 0.04
CA LYS A 139 21.36 -14.93 -1.07
C LYS A 139 21.30 -13.43 -0.80
N PRO A 140 21.44 -12.58 -1.83
CA PRO A 140 21.21 -11.14 -1.73
C PRO A 140 19.80 -10.84 -1.24
N LEU A 141 19.65 -9.71 -0.55
CA LEU A 141 18.41 -9.29 0.08
C LEU A 141 18.06 -7.85 -0.27
N ALA A 142 16.90 -7.65 -0.89
CA ALA A 142 16.24 -6.35 -0.98
C ALA A 142 15.05 -6.30 0.00
N ILE A 143 14.89 -5.19 0.75
CA ILE A 143 13.74 -5.00 1.64
C ILE A 143 13.02 -3.72 1.26
N THR A 144 11.72 -3.82 0.94
CA THR A 144 10.88 -2.66 0.63
C THR A 144 10.02 -2.24 1.82
N ALA A 145 10.26 -1.01 2.33
CA ALA A 145 9.40 -0.36 3.33
C ALA A 145 8.07 0.09 2.71
N ARG A 146 6.99 -0.13 3.46
CA ARG A 146 5.62 0.17 3.01
C ARG A 146 4.91 1.27 3.80
N GLY A 147 5.45 1.68 4.94
CA GLY A 147 4.93 2.76 5.78
C GLY A 147 4.92 2.40 7.26
N THR A 148 3.92 1.65 7.73
CA THR A 148 3.74 1.32 9.16
C THR A 148 4.97 0.67 9.78
N ASP A 149 5.72 -0.06 9.00
CA ASP A 149 6.98 -0.73 9.37
C ASP A 149 8.10 0.25 9.77
N LEU A 150 8.10 1.47 9.22
CA LEU A 150 9.08 2.51 9.58
C LEU A 150 8.48 3.72 10.30
N ASN A 151 7.18 4.00 10.14
CA ASN A 151 6.57 5.18 10.75
C ASN A 151 5.82 4.91 12.07
N LEU A 152 5.58 3.65 12.43
CA LEU A 152 4.89 3.27 13.67
C LEU A 152 5.64 2.22 14.48
N ILE A 153 5.96 1.06 13.87
CA ILE A 153 6.54 -0.09 14.56
C ILE A 153 7.83 0.28 15.32
N PRO A 154 8.72 1.16 14.81
CA PRO A 154 9.94 1.55 15.51
C PRO A 154 9.74 2.38 16.78
N ARG A 155 8.52 2.74 17.13
CA ARG A 155 8.20 3.30 18.47
C ARG A 155 8.47 2.29 19.58
N HIS A 156 8.43 1.00 19.26
CA HIS A 156 8.79 -0.10 20.15
C HIS A 156 10.29 -0.39 20.03
N ALA A 157 11.02 -0.36 21.16
CA ALA A 157 12.48 -0.42 21.19
C ALA A 157 13.04 -1.69 20.55
N LEU A 158 12.47 -2.87 20.85
CA LEU A 158 12.99 -4.14 20.33
C LEU A 158 12.73 -4.32 18.84
N PRO A 159 11.50 -4.15 18.30
CA PRO A 159 11.28 -4.11 16.87
C PRO A 159 12.17 -3.10 16.12
N ARG A 160 12.37 -1.91 16.67
CA ARG A 160 13.30 -0.91 16.10
C ARG A 160 14.73 -1.44 15.99
N ARG A 161 15.24 -2.13 17.02
CA ARG A 161 16.57 -2.75 16.99
C ARG A 161 16.67 -3.83 15.93
N MET A 162 15.62 -4.66 15.80
CA MET A 162 15.56 -5.72 14.79
C MET A 162 15.48 -5.14 13.37
N ILE A 163 14.67 -4.11 13.14
CA ILE A 163 14.58 -3.43 11.84
C ILE A 163 15.94 -2.83 11.45
N ARG A 164 16.61 -2.13 12.38
CA ARG A 164 17.96 -1.59 12.14
C ARG A 164 18.98 -2.67 11.82
N TRP A 165 18.89 -3.81 12.49
CA TRP A 165 19.73 -4.96 12.19
C TRP A 165 19.46 -5.51 10.79
N ALA A 166 18.19 -5.70 10.40
CA ALA A 166 17.81 -6.16 9.08
C ALA A 166 18.25 -5.17 7.98
N ALA A 167 18.06 -3.86 8.18
CA ALA A 167 18.46 -2.83 7.24
C ALA A 167 19.99 -2.77 7.01
N ARG A 168 20.80 -3.08 8.05
CA ARG A 168 22.25 -3.18 7.90
C ARG A 168 22.72 -4.46 7.22
N ARG A 169 21.86 -5.43 7.08
CA ARG A 169 22.12 -6.73 6.45
C ARG A 169 21.57 -6.81 5.03
N ALA A 170 20.59 -5.99 4.73
CA ALA A 170 20.04 -5.91 3.39
C ALA A 170 21.08 -5.27 2.44
N ASP A 171 21.23 -5.87 1.27
CA ASP A 171 22.04 -5.31 0.18
C ASP A 171 21.32 -4.12 -0.46
N ALA A 172 19.99 -4.06 -0.35
CA ALA A 172 19.20 -2.88 -0.70
C ALA A 172 18.00 -2.68 0.24
N SER A 173 17.79 -1.43 0.66
CA SER A 173 16.64 -0.97 1.42
C SER A 173 15.85 0.03 0.58
N ILE A 174 14.63 -0.34 0.18
CA ILE A 174 13.78 0.44 -0.71
C ILE A 174 12.69 1.12 0.10
N GLY A 175 12.53 2.44 -0.01
CA GLY A 175 11.37 3.16 0.50
C GLY A 175 10.40 3.51 -0.62
N VAL A 176 9.10 3.33 -0.38
CA VAL A 176 8.06 3.79 -1.34
C VAL A 176 7.89 5.31 -1.37
N CYS A 177 8.60 6.03 -0.52
CA CYS A 177 8.74 7.49 -0.52
C CYS A 177 10.04 7.90 0.15
N GLN A 178 10.48 9.13 -0.09
CA GLN A 178 11.69 9.69 0.48
C GLN A 178 11.65 9.72 2.01
N ALA A 179 10.50 10.10 2.59
CA ALA A 179 10.33 10.17 4.03
C ALA A 179 10.63 8.84 4.76
N LEU A 180 10.33 7.69 4.15
CA LEU A 180 10.69 6.38 4.71
C LEU A 180 12.19 6.09 4.60
N VAL A 181 12.82 6.47 3.50
CA VAL A 181 14.27 6.36 3.33
C VAL A 181 15.00 7.25 4.33
N ASP A 182 14.48 8.44 4.63
CA ASP A 182 15.08 9.37 5.60
C ASP A 182 15.07 8.80 7.03
N VAL A 183 14.09 7.98 7.39
CA VAL A 183 14.11 7.23 8.66
C VAL A 183 15.32 6.30 8.72
N LEU A 184 15.60 5.55 7.66
CA LEU A 184 16.76 4.64 7.59
C LEU A 184 18.08 5.41 7.57
N ARG A 185 18.12 6.51 6.83
CA ARG A 185 19.29 7.42 6.80
C ARG A 185 19.59 7.99 8.19
N GLY A 186 18.56 8.40 8.93
CA GLY A 186 18.67 8.84 10.32
C GLY A 186 19.16 7.76 11.30
N TRP A 187 19.12 6.49 10.89
CA TRP A 187 19.70 5.38 11.65
C TRP A 187 21.12 5.00 11.20
N HIS A 188 21.72 5.80 10.33
CA HIS A 188 23.08 5.60 9.78
C HIS A 188 23.18 4.28 9.00
N ILE A 189 22.16 3.94 8.22
CA ILE A 189 22.27 2.91 7.19
C ILE A 189 23.06 3.50 6.02
N ASP A 190 23.93 2.69 5.42
CA ASP A 190 24.76 3.11 4.30
C ASP A 190 23.89 3.69 3.16
N PRO A 191 24.16 4.94 2.75
CA PRO A 191 23.40 5.58 1.67
C PRO A 191 23.42 4.82 0.35
N SER A 192 24.47 4.05 0.05
CA SER A 192 24.57 3.24 -1.17
C SER A 192 23.54 2.11 -1.23
N HIS A 193 23.04 1.68 -0.08
CA HIS A 193 21.97 0.68 0.03
C HIS A 193 20.57 1.27 0.11
N LEU A 194 20.42 2.61 0.06
CA LEU A 194 19.14 3.28 0.23
C LEU A 194 18.55 3.74 -1.10
N HIS A 195 17.37 3.27 -1.44
CA HIS A 195 16.70 3.58 -2.70
C HIS A 195 15.28 4.07 -2.48
N VAL A 196 14.85 5.06 -3.27
CA VAL A 196 13.44 5.49 -3.33
C VAL A 196 12.84 4.91 -4.61
N MET A 197 11.85 4.04 -4.46
CA MET A 197 11.11 3.48 -5.60
C MET A 197 9.61 3.56 -5.30
N ARG A 198 8.97 4.59 -5.81
CA ARG A 198 7.56 4.92 -5.59
C ARG A 198 6.65 3.87 -6.23
N ASN A 199 5.45 3.67 -5.65
CA ASN A 199 4.46 2.89 -6.38
C ASN A 199 3.92 3.72 -7.55
N GLY A 200 3.71 3.06 -8.68
CA GLY A 200 3.01 3.64 -9.81
C GLY A 200 1.50 3.51 -9.69
N VAL A 201 0.81 4.03 -10.69
CA VAL A 201 -0.62 3.87 -10.92
C VAL A 201 -0.89 3.15 -12.24
N ASP A 202 -1.90 2.28 -12.26
CA ASP A 202 -2.37 1.62 -13.50
C ASP A 202 -3.21 2.60 -14.33
N LEU A 203 -2.57 3.27 -15.28
CA LEU A 203 -3.15 4.30 -16.11
C LEU A 203 -4.21 3.78 -17.12
N ASN A 204 -4.25 2.48 -17.36
CA ASN A 204 -5.28 1.86 -18.21
C ASN A 204 -6.55 1.60 -17.41
N ARG A 205 -6.40 1.17 -16.16
CA ARG A 205 -7.51 0.95 -15.24
C ARG A 205 -8.09 2.26 -14.74
N PHE A 206 -7.23 3.15 -14.23
CA PHE A 206 -7.60 4.48 -13.75
C PHE A 206 -7.44 5.49 -14.87
N ARG A 207 -8.54 5.74 -15.57
CA ARG A 207 -8.65 6.70 -16.67
C ARG A 207 -9.89 7.56 -16.50
N PRO A 208 -9.88 8.80 -16.99
CA PRO A 208 -11.04 9.67 -16.93
C PRO A 208 -12.25 9.05 -17.63
N LEU A 209 -13.39 9.01 -16.92
CA LEU A 209 -14.72 8.74 -17.48
C LEU A 209 -15.52 10.05 -17.52
N SER A 210 -16.59 10.11 -18.33
CA SER A 210 -17.51 11.25 -18.26
C SER A 210 -18.10 11.36 -16.85
N ARG A 211 -17.94 12.54 -16.23
CA ARG A 211 -18.44 12.81 -14.88
C ARG A 211 -19.96 12.62 -14.81
N GLU A 212 -20.66 13.13 -15.78
CA GLU A 212 -22.12 13.07 -15.86
C GLU A 212 -22.59 11.61 -15.99
N GLN A 213 -21.89 10.81 -16.80
CA GLN A 213 -22.19 9.39 -16.94
C GLN A 213 -21.89 8.65 -15.63
N ALA A 214 -20.74 8.86 -15.04
CA ALA A 214 -20.36 8.23 -13.77
C ALA A 214 -21.34 8.57 -12.64
N ARG A 215 -21.81 9.83 -12.56
CA ARG A 215 -22.83 10.23 -11.59
C ARG A 215 -24.17 9.55 -11.83
N ARG A 216 -24.61 9.45 -13.10
CA ARG A 216 -25.84 8.73 -13.43
C ARG A 216 -25.77 7.25 -13.07
N GLU A 217 -24.65 6.58 -13.39
CA GLU A 217 -24.43 5.16 -13.06
C GLU A 217 -24.44 4.90 -11.56
N LEU A 218 -23.93 5.84 -10.77
CA LEU A 218 -23.87 5.73 -9.31
C LEU A 218 -25.11 6.29 -8.61
N GLY A 219 -26.06 6.87 -9.35
CA GLY A 219 -27.25 7.52 -8.78
C GLY A 219 -26.91 8.72 -7.88
N LEU A 220 -25.86 9.48 -8.24
CA LEU A 220 -25.35 10.58 -7.45
C LEU A 220 -25.79 11.92 -8.03
N ASP A 221 -26.28 12.77 -7.17
CA ASP A 221 -26.67 14.15 -7.45
C ASP A 221 -25.91 15.14 -6.53
N GLY A 222 -26.14 16.43 -6.76
CA GLY A 222 -25.54 17.50 -5.98
C GLY A 222 -24.11 17.86 -6.42
N ALA A 223 -23.67 19.01 -5.94
CA ALA A 223 -22.32 19.54 -6.18
C ALA A 223 -21.94 20.52 -5.06
N PRO A 224 -20.67 20.51 -4.63
CA PRO A 224 -19.62 19.56 -5.02
C PRO A 224 -19.82 18.14 -4.41
N LEU A 225 -19.31 17.13 -5.15
CA LEU A 225 -19.19 15.76 -4.64
C LEU A 225 -17.78 15.52 -4.11
N LEU A 226 -17.67 15.35 -2.79
CA LEU A 226 -16.44 14.95 -2.13
C LEU A 226 -16.35 13.42 -2.10
N LEU A 227 -15.16 12.88 -2.29
CA LEU A 227 -14.91 11.44 -2.20
C LEU A 227 -13.83 11.16 -1.14
N SER A 228 -14.03 10.15 -0.30
CA SER A 228 -13.03 9.67 0.64
C SER A 228 -12.91 8.15 0.54
N VAL A 229 -11.72 7.64 0.15
CA VAL A 229 -11.51 6.22 -0.17
C VAL A 229 -10.48 5.62 0.79
N GLY A 230 -10.81 4.48 1.39
CA GLY A 230 -9.88 3.72 2.22
C GLY A 230 -10.56 2.89 3.30
N HIS A 231 -9.76 2.11 4.06
CA HIS A 231 -10.27 1.40 5.21
C HIS A 231 -10.92 2.34 6.23
N LEU A 232 -12.10 1.98 6.75
CA LEU A 232 -12.80 2.75 7.76
C LEU A 232 -12.17 2.53 9.14
N ILE A 233 -11.04 3.18 9.35
CA ILE A 233 -10.26 3.19 10.60
C ILE A 233 -9.89 4.63 10.93
N GLU A 234 -9.69 4.94 12.23
CA GLU A 234 -9.43 6.30 12.72
C GLU A 234 -8.28 6.97 11.95
N ARG A 235 -7.21 6.22 11.68
CA ARG A 235 -6.01 6.71 10.99
C ARG A 235 -6.30 7.37 9.63
N LYS A 236 -7.34 6.93 8.90
CA LYS A 236 -7.70 7.45 7.57
C LYS A 236 -8.43 8.79 7.62
N GLY A 237 -8.95 9.19 8.77
CA GLY A 237 -9.49 10.53 9.00
C GLY A 237 -10.83 10.81 8.31
N HIS A 238 -11.63 9.79 7.99
CA HIS A 238 -12.96 9.98 7.40
C HIS A 238 -13.87 10.87 8.25
N HIS A 239 -13.72 10.85 9.58
CA HIS A 239 -14.43 11.73 10.52
C HIS A 239 -14.10 13.21 10.27
N LEU A 240 -12.85 13.56 9.94
CA LEU A 240 -12.46 14.94 9.62
C LEU A 240 -13.04 15.40 8.27
N VAL A 241 -13.25 14.48 7.33
CA VAL A 241 -13.92 14.79 6.05
C VAL A 241 -15.41 15.05 6.28
N ILE A 242 -16.05 14.33 7.22
CA ILE A 242 -17.42 14.62 7.66
C ILE A 242 -17.52 15.99 8.34
N ASP A 243 -16.56 16.34 9.22
CA ASP A 243 -16.48 17.67 9.82
C ASP A 243 -16.34 18.77 8.75
N ALA A 244 -15.45 18.54 7.77
CA ALA A 244 -15.29 19.47 6.65
C ALA A 244 -16.57 19.63 5.83
N LEU A 245 -17.30 18.54 5.56
CA LEU A 245 -18.58 18.60 4.85
C LEU A 245 -19.58 19.53 5.56
N GLN A 246 -19.72 19.42 6.88
CA GLN A 246 -20.58 20.29 7.67
C GLN A 246 -20.26 21.76 7.42
N LEU A 247 -18.98 22.12 7.47
CA LEU A 247 -18.53 23.51 7.23
C LEU A 247 -18.77 23.96 5.78
N LEU A 248 -18.57 23.06 4.84
CA LEU A 248 -18.78 23.33 3.42
C LEU A 248 -20.24 23.55 3.06
N CYS A 249 -21.20 22.94 3.80
CA CYS A 249 -22.63 23.10 3.54
C CYS A 249 -23.13 24.54 3.64
N ALA A 250 -22.47 25.39 4.43
CA ALA A 250 -22.81 26.81 4.52
C ALA A 250 -22.61 27.56 3.18
N ARG A 251 -21.56 27.21 2.43
CA ARG A 251 -21.25 27.81 1.13
C ARG A 251 -21.79 27.00 -0.05
N PHE A 252 -21.86 25.68 0.11
CA PHE A 252 -22.29 24.74 -0.91
C PHE A 252 -23.47 23.90 -0.39
N PRO A 253 -24.71 24.44 -0.42
CA PRO A 253 -25.88 23.75 0.16
C PRO A 253 -26.19 22.40 -0.46
N GLN A 254 -25.66 22.09 -1.64
CA GLN A 254 -25.84 20.82 -2.34
C GLN A 254 -24.63 19.88 -2.20
N ALA A 255 -23.64 20.23 -1.38
CA ALA A 255 -22.46 19.40 -1.18
C ALA A 255 -22.82 18.02 -0.62
N ARG A 256 -22.18 16.97 -1.13
CA ARG A 256 -22.30 15.58 -0.68
C ARG A 256 -20.95 14.94 -0.48
N LEU A 257 -20.90 13.94 0.36
CA LEU A 257 -19.70 13.13 0.63
C LEU A 257 -19.97 11.66 0.36
N MET A 258 -19.15 11.06 -0.44
CA MET A 258 -19.11 9.61 -0.67
C MET A 258 -17.92 9.02 0.11
N ILE A 259 -18.18 8.01 0.92
CA ILE A 259 -17.16 7.27 1.67
C ILE A 259 -17.13 5.84 1.12
N VAL A 260 -16.01 5.48 0.49
CA VAL A 260 -15.78 4.16 -0.10
C VAL A 260 -14.78 3.39 0.74
N GLY A 261 -15.20 2.24 1.23
CA GLY A 261 -14.39 1.35 2.06
C GLY A 261 -15.21 0.61 3.10
N ALA A 262 -14.55 -0.34 3.76
CA ALA A 262 -15.09 -1.07 4.90
C ALA A 262 -14.13 -0.99 6.09
N GLY A 263 -14.63 -1.20 7.29
CA GLY A 263 -13.83 -1.21 8.52
C GLY A 263 -14.66 -1.00 9.76
N GLU A 264 -14.00 -1.12 10.91
CA GLU A 264 -14.61 -1.08 12.24
C GLU A 264 -15.24 0.28 12.61
N GLU A 265 -14.79 1.36 11.99
CA GLU A 265 -15.31 2.71 12.27
C GLU A 265 -16.65 3.02 11.56
N ARG A 266 -17.20 2.10 10.75
CA ARG A 266 -18.41 2.35 9.93
C ARG A 266 -19.56 2.93 10.74
N GLU A 267 -19.90 2.30 11.88
CA GLU A 267 -21.01 2.72 12.72
C GLU A 267 -20.72 4.06 13.42
N ARG A 268 -19.47 4.23 13.90
CA ARG A 268 -19.02 5.47 14.56
C ARG A 268 -19.04 6.66 13.61
N LEU A 269 -18.65 6.45 12.34
CA LEU A 269 -18.70 7.47 11.29
C LEU A 269 -20.14 7.86 10.94
N ALA A 270 -21.06 6.90 10.89
CA ALA A 270 -22.48 7.19 10.66
C ALA A 270 -23.08 8.02 11.81
N GLN A 271 -22.81 7.64 13.07
CA GLN A 271 -23.21 8.41 14.24
C GLN A 271 -22.56 9.80 14.26
N HIS A 272 -21.29 9.90 13.81
CA HIS A 272 -20.63 11.19 13.71
C HIS A 272 -21.31 12.11 12.70
N ALA A 273 -21.70 11.60 11.53
CA ALA A 273 -22.44 12.35 10.52
C ALA A 273 -23.82 12.83 11.06
N CYS A 274 -24.50 12.02 11.89
CA CYS A 274 -25.73 12.43 12.57
C CYS A 274 -25.46 13.58 13.55
N ARG A 275 -24.44 13.48 14.40
CA ARG A 275 -24.09 14.55 15.35
C ARG A 275 -23.69 15.86 14.65
N ARG A 276 -23.18 15.78 13.43
CA ARG A 276 -22.85 16.93 12.58
C ARG A 276 -23.99 17.42 11.70
N GLU A 277 -25.19 16.80 11.82
CA GLU A 277 -26.40 17.15 11.05
C GLU A 277 -26.23 17.04 9.54
N VAL A 278 -25.29 16.19 9.08
CA VAL A 278 -25.00 15.96 7.65
C VAL A 278 -25.27 14.53 7.17
N ALA A 279 -25.92 13.69 7.98
CA ALA A 279 -26.15 12.28 7.68
C ALA A 279 -26.82 12.04 6.32
N SER A 280 -27.81 12.88 5.93
CA SER A 280 -28.49 12.80 4.65
C SER A 280 -27.61 13.17 3.43
N ARG A 281 -26.42 13.72 3.68
CA ARG A 281 -25.46 14.14 2.67
C ARG A 281 -24.25 13.21 2.56
N VAL A 282 -24.17 12.19 3.44
CA VAL A 282 -23.07 11.22 3.46
C VAL A 282 -23.55 9.87 2.95
N THR A 283 -22.94 9.38 1.89
CA THR A 283 -23.17 8.05 1.35
C THR A 283 -22.02 7.14 1.70
N PHE A 284 -22.30 6.03 2.35
CA PHE A 284 -21.32 4.97 2.62
C PHE A 284 -21.49 3.86 1.60
N ALA A 285 -20.62 3.77 0.62
CA ALA A 285 -20.71 2.83 -0.50
C ALA A 285 -20.25 1.40 -0.15
N GLY A 286 -19.62 1.21 1.02
CA GLY A 286 -19.00 -0.07 1.36
C GLY A 286 -17.69 -0.31 0.62
N ALA A 287 -17.20 -1.55 0.65
CA ALA A 287 -16.02 -1.95 -0.10
C ALA A 287 -16.36 -2.09 -1.58
N ILE A 288 -15.64 -1.37 -2.42
CA ILE A 288 -15.78 -1.39 -3.88
C ILE A 288 -14.57 -2.12 -4.47
N ALA A 289 -14.79 -2.96 -5.47
CA ALA A 289 -13.72 -3.64 -6.18
C ALA A 289 -12.83 -2.63 -6.92
N ASN A 290 -11.53 -2.91 -7.00
CA ASN A 290 -10.54 -1.95 -7.51
C ASN A 290 -10.76 -1.55 -8.98
N ASP A 291 -11.37 -2.44 -9.78
CA ASP A 291 -11.73 -2.20 -11.18
C ASP A 291 -12.94 -1.26 -11.34
N GLN A 292 -13.77 -1.12 -10.31
CA GLN A 292 -14.92 -0.24 -10.28
C GLN A 292 -14.62 1.15 -9.73
N LEU A 293 -13.47 1.35 -9.07
CA LEU A 293 -13.14 2.61 -8.40
C LEU A 293 -12.99 3.79 -9.38
N ALA A 294 -12.60 3.54 -10.64
CA ALA A 294 -12.46 4.60 -11.64
C ALA A 294 -13.76 5.41 -11.85
N CYS A 295 -14.93 4.75 -11.75
CA CYS A 295 -16.23 5.42 -11.82
C CYS A 295 -16.43 6.39 -10.63
N TRP A 296 -16.11 5.96 -9.42
CA TRP A 296 -16.21 6.78 -8.20
C TRP A 296 -15.25 7.99 -8.23
N TYR A 297 -13.99 7.77 -8.63
CA TYR A 297 -13.04 8.87 -8.81
C TYR A 297 -13.53 9.85 -9.88
N SER A 298 -14.00 9.35 -11.02
CA SER A 298 -14.47 10.21 -12.11
C SER A 298 -15.73 11.02 -11.77
N ALA A 299 -16.62 10.48 -10.94
CA ALA A 299 -17.84 11.16 -10.48
C ALA A 299 -17.55 12.34 -9.54
N ALA A 300 -16.45 12.27 -8.78
CA ALA A 300 -16.10 13.25 -7.76
C ALA A 300 -15.57 14.58 -8.33
N ASP A 301 -15.75 15.66 -7.59
CA ASP A 301 -15.12 16.96 -7.83
C ASP A 301 -13.77 17.04 -7.11
N VAL A 302 -13.61 16.35 -5.98
CA VAL A 302 -12.38 16.30 -5.19
C VAL A 302 -12.30 15.01 -4.38
N LEU A 303 -11.11 14.37 -4.37
CA LEU A 303 -10.79 13.34 -3.38
C LEU A 303 -10.19 13.98 -2.13
N VAL A 304 -10.66 13.58 -0.95
CA VAL A 304 -10.16 14.08 0.33
C VAL A 304 -9.57 12.95 1.16
N LEU A 305 -8.30 13.09 1.56
CA LEU A 305 -7.56 12.13 2.38
C LEU A 305 -7.07 12.79 3.68
N GLY A 306 -7.78 12.57 4.80
CA GLY A 306 -7.46 13.13 6.12
C GLY A 306 -6.56 12.24 6.98
N SER A 307 -5.68 11.44 6.39
CA SER A 307 -4.87 10.44 7.09
C SER A 307 -3.88 11.05 8.09
N SER A 308 -3.62 10.34 9.20
CA SER A 308 -2.57 10.70 10.16
C SER A 308 -1.21 10.08 9.82
N ARG A 309 -1.19 9.03 9.01
CA ARG A 309 0.01 8.33 8.53
C ARG A 309 -0.26 7.63 7.21
N GLU A 310 0.67 7.76 6.28
CA GLU A 310 0.73 6.98 5.04
C GLU A 310 2.19 6.59 4.76
N GLY A 311 2.40 5.52 4.01
CA GLY A 311 3.67 5.32 3.32
C GLY A 311 3.59 6.00 1.97
N TRP A 312 2.77 5.46 1.09
CA TRP A 312 2.44 6.00 -0.22
C TRP A 312 0.94 5.84 -0.46
N ALA A 313 0.21 6.93 -0.59
CA ALA A 313 -1.24 6.91 -0.70
C ALA A 313 -1.67 6.71 -2.17
N ASN A 314 -1.76 5.46 -2.63
CA ASN A 314 -2.12 5.12 -4.01
C ASN A 314 -3.44 5.79 -4.46
N VAL A 315 -4.41 5.92 -3.57
CA VAL A 315 -5.73 6.54 -3.86
C VAL A 315 -5.62 7.97 -4.39
N LEU A 316 -4.55 8.71 -4.04
CA LEU A 316 -4.30 10.05 -4.58
C LEU A 316 -3.94 9.98 -6.06
N LEU A 317 -3.03 9.07 -6.42
CA LEU A 317 -2.65 8.85 -7.83
C LEU A 317 -3.80 8.27 -8.64
N GLU A 318 -4.57 7.33 -8.09
CA GLU A 318 -5.75 6.74 -8.72
C GLU A 318 -6.81 7.81 -9.04
N SER A 319 -7.05 8.72 -8.09
CA SER A 319 -7.96 9.86 -8.28
C SER A 319 -7.47 10.81 -9.37
N MET A 320 -6.19 11.20 -9.31
CA MET A 320 -5.60 12.10 -10.30
C MET A 320 -5.52 11.44 -11.69
N ALA A 321 -5.26 10.15 -11.77
CA ALA A 321 -5.30 9.39 -13.02
C ALA A 321 -6.69 9.38 -13.66
N CYS A 322 -7.76 9.48 -12.85
CA CYS A 322 -9.13 9.71 -13.31
C CYS A 322 -9.45 11.21 -13.55
N GLY A 323 -8.47 12.10 -13.48
CA GLY A 323 -8.63 13.54 -13.68
C GLY A 323 -9.27 14.28 -12.50
N THR A 324 -9.36 13.68 -11.32
CA THR A 324 -9.99 14.27 -10.14
C THR A 324 -8.94 14.80 -9.17
N PRO A 325 -8.92 16.11 -8.88
CA PRO A 325 -7.94 16.73 -8.00
C PRO A 325 -8.10 16.26 -6.55
N VAL A 326 -7.09 16.50 -5.73
CA VAL A 326 -7.01 15.93 -4.39
C VAL A 326 -6.76 17.00 -3.31
N VAL A 327 -7.29 16.74 -2.12
CA VAL A 327 -6.92 17.42 -0.87
C VAL A 327 -6.42 16.36 0.10
N ALA A 328 -5.20 16.52 0.61
CA ALA A 328 -4.59 15.53 1.49
C ALA A 328 -3.83 16.18 2.64
N THR A 329 -3.76 15.49 3.78
CA THR A 329 -2.88 15.91 4.87
C THR A 329 -1.41 15.84 4.45
N ASN A 330 -0.63 16.86 4.82
CA ASN A 330 0.79 16.98 4.53
C ASN A 330 1.62 16.09 5.45
N ILE A 331 1.67 14.80 5.12
CA ILE A 331 2.32 13.79 5.93
C ILE A 331 3.11 12.79 5.07
N TRP A 332 4.24 12.33 5.57
CA TRP A 332 5.04 11.26 4.98
C TRP A 332 5.21 11.39 3.45
N GLY A 333 4.74 10.43 2.67
CA GLY A 333 4.85 10.44 1.21
C GLY A 333 3.82 11.33 0.49
N THR A 334 2.82 11.91 1.15
CA THR A 334 1.80 12.71 0.45
C THR A 334 2.36 13.97 -0.23
N PRO A 335 3.37 14.70 0.34
CA PRO A 335 3.99 15.83 -0.36
C PRO A 335 4.72 15.46 -1.66
N GLU A 336 5.12 14.19 -1.80
CA GLU A 336 5.78 13.72 -3.02
C GLU A 336 4.79 13.36 -4.13
N VAL A 337 3.50 13.24 -3.78
CA VAL A 337 2.40 12.89 -4.69
C VAL A 337 1.61 14.11 -5.13
N VAL A 338 1.38 15.08 -4.23
CA VAL A 338 0.46 16.20 -4.48
C VAL A 338 1.22 17.48 -4.79
N ALA A 339 1.25 17.84 -6.05
CA ALA A 339 1.77 19.14 -6.48
C ALA A 339 0.70 20.26 -6.37
N PRO A 340 1.10 21.54 -6.16
CA PRO A 340 0.15 22.65 -5.97
C PRO A 340 -0.83 22.89 -7.11
N HIS A 341 -0.48 22.50 -8.34
CA HIS A 341 -1.32 22.69 -9.53
C HIS A 341 -2.34 21.55 -9.75
N VAL A 342 -2.29 20.46 -8.98
CA VAL A 342 -3.22 19.31 -9.08
C VAL A 342 -3.99 19.04 -7.78
N GLY A 343 -3.62 19.69 -6.68
CA GLY A 343 -4.26 19.45 -5.39
C GLY A 343 -3.83 20.47 -4.33
N ARG A 344 -4.22 20.18 -3.07
CA ARG A 344 -3.84 20.97 -1.90
C ARG A 344 -3.38 20.06 -0.77
N LEU A 345 -2.33 20.48 -0.08
CA LEU A 345 -1.84 19.84 1.12
C LEU A 345 -2.29 20.62 2.35
N VAL A 346 -2.76 19.89 3.35
CA VAL A 346 -3.28 20.44 4.62
C VAL A 346 -2.27 20.14 5.72
N VAL A 347 -1.70 21.17 6.32
CA VAL A 347 -0.69 21.02 7.38
C VAL A 347 -1.35 20.61 8.70
N GLU A 348 -2.41 21.32 9.10
CA GLU A 348 -3.18 20.98 10.28
C GLU A 348 -4.20 19.89 9.96
N ARG A 349 -4.14 18.77 10.66
CA ARG A 349 -5.08 17.66 10.47
C ARG A 349 -6.40 17.96 11.19
N SER A 350 -7.23 18.82 10.63
CA SER A 350 -8.53 19.24 11.16
C SER A 350 -9.60 19.34 10.07
N GLY A 351 -10.88 19.27 10.47
CA GLY A 351 -12.01 19.48 9.57
C GLY A 351 -12.02 20.89 8.99
N ASN A 352 -11.65 21.90 9.77
CA ASN A 352 -11.56 23.29 9.32
C ASN A 352 -10.53 23.45 8.21
N ALA A 353 -9.30 23.00 8.43
CA ALA A 353 -8.24 23.15 7.45
C ALA A 353 -8.53 22.34 6.15
N ILE A 354 -9.20 21.17 6.26
CA ILE A 354 -9.68 20.42 5.10
C ILE A 354 -10.77 21.20 4.37
N ALA A 355 -11.74 21.80 5.07
CA ALA A 355 -12.80 22.57 4.45
C ALA A 355 -12.23 23.78 3.70
N ASP A 356 -11.30 24.52 4.30
CA ASP A 356 -10.64 25.66 3.67
C ASP A 356 -9.87 25.25 2.41
N ALA A 357 -9.12 24.16 2.46
CA ALA A 357 -8.38 23.63 1.31
C ALA A 357 -9.33 23.20 0.17
N VAL A 358 -10.46 22.56 0.51
CA VAL A 358 -11.49 22.19 -0.49
C VAL A 358 -12.12 23.43 -1.09
N GLN A 359 -12.47 24.45 -0.29
CA GLN A 359 -13.02 25.71 -0.81
C GLN A 359 -12.06 26.41 -1.75
N GLN A 360 -10.77 26.51 -1.40
CA GLN A 360 -9.74 27.10 -2.26
C GLN A 360 -9.60 26.33 -3.57
N LEU A 361 -9.59 25.00 -3.52
CA LEU A 361 -9.49 24.15 -4.69
C LEU A 361 -10.70 24.33 -5.62
N LEU A 362 -11.92 24.37 -5.05
CA LEU A 362 -13.16 24.54 -5.81
C LEU A 362 -13.36 25.95 -6.36
N ALA A 363 -12.74 26.97 -5.76
CA ALA A 363 -12.76 28.34 -6.26
C ALA A 363 -11.95 28.51 -7.55
N SER A 364 -10.88 27.71 -7.71
CA SER A 364 -10.03 27.68 -8.91
C SER A 364 -9.58 26.23 -9.18
N PRO A 365 -10.49 25.38 -9.68
CA PRO A 365 -10.19 23.98 -9.87
C PRO A 365 -9.23 23.79 -11.05
N PRO A 366 -8.22 22.91 -10.93
CA PRO A 366 -7.41 22.54 -12.07
C PRO A 366 -8.25 21.83 -13.13
N SER A 367 -7.85 21.95 -14.40
CA SER A 367 -8.50 21.16 -15.44
C SER A 367 -8.27 19.67 -15.21
N ARG A 368 -9.28 18.85 -15.49
CA ARG A 368 -9.17 17.38 -15.33
C ARG A 368 -8.09 16.78 -16.23
N VAL A 369 -7.84 17.40 -17.39
CA VAL A 369 -6.76 17.01 -18.29
C VAL A 369 -5.41 17.26 -17.63
N ALA A 370 -5.15 18.45 -17.08
CA ALA A 370 -3.90 18.75 -16.40
C ALA A 370 -3.65 17.86 -15.17
N VAL A 371 -4.71 17.48 -14.44
CA VAL A 371 -4.61 16.53 -13.31
C VAL A 371 -4.25 15.13 -13.81
N ARG A 372 -4.85 14.68 -14.92
CA ARG A 372 -4.52 13.42 -15.58
C ARG A 372 -3.08 13.40 -16.09
N ASP A 373 -2.67 14.42 -16.84
CA ASP A 373 -1.33 14.55 -17.41
C ASP A 373 -0.25 14.47 -16.32
N TYR A 374 -0.50 15.09 -15.17
CA TYR A 374 0.39 14.99 -14.01
C TYR A 374 0.51 13.54 -13.50
N ALA A 375 -0.62 12.83 -13.39
CA ALA A 375 -0.63 11.44 -12.91
C ALA A 375 0.07 10.48 -13.88
N GLU A 376 0.13 10.78 -15.16
CA GLU A 376 0.84 9.98 -16.18
C GLU A 376 2.34 9.90 -15.92
N GLY A 377 2.93 10.89 -15.23
CA GLY A 377 4.31 10.84 -14.75
C GLY A 377 4.57 9.80 -13.63
N PHE A 378 3.52 9.12 -13.14
CA PHE A 378 3.62 8.11 -12.08
C PHE A 378 3.24 6.70 -12.57
N GLY A 379 3.51 6.37 -13.83
CA GLY A 379 3.34 5.01 -14.34
C GLY A 379 4.29 4.01 -13.67
N TRP A 380 3.98 2.72 -13.77
CA TRP A 380 4.79 1.65 -13.20
C TRP A 380 6.12 1.39 -13.92
N GLU A 381 6.26 1.85 -15.17
CA GLU A 381 7.40 1.51 -16.03
C GLU A 381 8.75 1.90 -15.44
N GLU A 382 8.87 3.14 -14.94
CA GLU A 382 10.12 3.63 -14.34
C GLU A 382 10.46 2.87 -13.06
N THR A 383 9.47 2.60 -12.22
CA THR A 383 9.66 1.81 -11.00
C THR A 383 10.11 0.40 -11.30
N SER A 384 9.49 -0.26 -12.28
CA SER A 384 9.85 -1.62 -12.70
C SER A 384 11.25 -1.69 -13.30
N LYS A 385 11.62 -0.73 -14.15
CA LYS A 385 12.97 -0.62 -14.72
C LYS A 385 14.03 -0.41 -13.63
N SER A 386 13.78 0.49 -12.70
CA SER A 386 14.69 0.77 -11.60
C SER A 386 14.86 -0.44 -10.68
N GLN A 387 13.77 -1.15 -10.37
CA GLN A 387 13.81 -2.36 -9.56
C GLN A 387 14.55 -3.49 -10.26
N LEU A 388 14.31 -3.69 -11.56
CA LEU A 388 15.03 -4.67 -12.37
C LEU A 388 16.54 -4.39 -12.44
N SER A 389 16.91 -3.13 -12.67
CA SER A 389 18.32 -2.70 -12.67
C SER A 389 19.00 -2.97 -11.33
N LEU A 390 18.34 -2.61 -10.22
CA LEU A 390 18.85 -2.88 -8.87
C LEU A 390 19.04 -4.38 -8.64
N PHE A 391 18.05 -5.21 -8.99
CA PHE A 391 18.14 -6.66 -8.83
C PHE A 391 19.29 -7.26 -9.65
N GLY A 392 19.48 -6.78 -10.89
CA GLY A 392 20.62 -7.17 -11.74
C GLY A 392 21.97 -6.86 -11.09
N GLN A 393 22.12 -5.68 -10.49
CA GLN A 393 23.33 -5.28 -9.77
C GLN A 393 23.60 -6.18 -8.54
N LEU A 394 22.56 -6.46 -7.73
CA LEU A 394 22.70 -7.31 -6.54
C LEU A 394 23.12 -8.74 -6.90
N VAL A 395 22.49 -9.33 -7.92
CA VAL A 395 22.83 -10.68 -8.39
C VAL A 395 24.22 -10.76 -8.99
N SER A 396 24.65 -9.74 -9.73
CA SER A 396 25.99 -9.70 -10.32
C SER A 396 27.08 -9.55 -9.25
N ALA A 397 26.83 -8.72 -8.23
CA ALA A 397 27.76 -8.54 -7.12
C ALA A 397 27.98 -9.82 -6.29
N GLU A 398 26.91 -10.63 -6.11
CA GLU A 398 27.03 -11.91 -5.39
C GLU A 398 27.83 -12.95 -6.19
N ARG A 399 27.55 -13.09 -7.49
CA ARG A 399 28.31 -13.99 -8.35
C ARG A 399 29.81 -13.67 -8.37
N GLY A 400 30.17 -12.39 -8.40
CA GLY A 400 31.57 -11.97 -8.31
C GLY A 400 32.25 -12.26 -6.96
N ARG A 401 31.46 -12.45 -5.87
CA ARG A 401 31.99 -12.89 -4.56
C ARG A 401 32.19 -14.40 -4.46
N ASP A 402 31.37 -15.18 -5.17
CA ASP A 402 31.48 -16.65 -5.22
C ASP A 402 32.66 -17.11 -6.09
N ASP A 403 33.06 -16.29 -7.09
CA ASP A 403 34.16 -16.56 -8.00
C ASP A 403 35.54 -16.07 -7.47
N ALA A 404 35.58 -15.31 -6.37
CA ALA A 404 36.79 -14.74 -5.76
C ALA A 404 37.20 -15.52 -4.50
#